data_60ddca7536854bf39a474af53e677a82
#
_entry.id   60ddca7536854bf39a474af53e677a82
#
_cell.length_a   1.000
_cell.length_b   1.000
_cell.length_c   1.000
_cell.angle_alpha   90.00
_cell.angle_beta   90.00
_cell.angle_gamma   90.00
#
_symmetry.space_group_name_H-M   'P 1'
#
loop_
_entity.id
_entity.type
_entity.pdbx_description
1 polymer ?
#
loop_
_entity_poly.entity_id
_entity_poly.type
_entity_poly.pdbx_seq_one_letter_code
_entity_poly.pdbx_strand_id
1 'polypeptide(L)'
;LIGLGDIAQKAYLPLLASDERVTPLLCTRNPQVLDKLARQYRIAECFTEVDALLASRPDAVMIHAATAVHGKLAEQCLRAGIPTFVDKPLCDNAAEVEALANLALAQDCPLFVGFNRRYLPAMAAARAQPLTELNWQKHRHALPGLPRQFLFDDFIHVLDSLCFYGGLPSGDLHAVLRRS
;
A
#
# COMPACT_ATOMS: atom_id res chain seq x y z
N LEU A 1 5.46 8.07 -8.38
CA LEU A 1 4.18 7.49 -7.96
C LEU A 1 3.51 6.84 -9.16
N ILE A 2 3.08 5.58 -9.03
CA ILE A 2 2.27 4.86 -10.03
C ILE A 2 0.83 4.77 -9.52
N GLY A 3 -0.12 5.27 -10.32
CA GLY A 3 -1.52 5.37 -9.94
C GLY A 3 -1.81 6.63 -9.14
N LEU A 4 -2.58 7.54 -9.75
CA LEU A 4 -2.91 8.84 -9.19
C LEU A 4 -4.39 8.91 -8.80
N GLY A 5 -4.85 7.86 -8.11
CA GLY A 5 -6.22 7.77 -7.57
C GLY A 5 -6.40 8.60 -6.30
N ASP A 6 -7.51 8.35 -5.63
CA ASP A 6 -7.97 9.13 -4.47
C ASP A 6 -6.93 9.15 -3.33
N ILE A 7 -6.37 8.00 -2.98
CA ILE A 7 -5.41 7.90 -1.88
C ILE A 7 -4.09 8.61 -2.21
N ALA A 8 -3.59 8.48 -3.43
CA ALA A 8 -2.39 9.18 -3.86
C ALA A 8 -2.58 10.70 -3.78
N GLN A 9 -3.71 11.22 -4.25
CA GLN A 9 -4.02 12.65 -4.28
C GLN A 9 -4.27 13.24 -2.88
N LYS A 10 -4.89 12.48 -1.99
CA LYS A 10 -5.29 13.00 -0.66
C LYS A 10 -4.24 12.82 0.41
N ALA A 11 -3.48 11.72 0.36
CA ALA A 11 -2.60 11.36 1.46
C ALA A 11 -1.11 11.45 1.13
N TYR A 12 -0.70 11.04 -0.07
CA TYR A 12 0.73 10.89 -0.38
C TYR A 12 1.30 12.06 -1.17
N LEU A 13 0.69 12.43 -2.30
CA LEU A 13 1.22 13.45 -3.19
C LEU A 13 1.40 14.83 -2.51
N PRO A 14 0.46 15.31 -1.67
CA PRO A 14 0.66 16.59 -0.98
C PRO A 14 1.89 16.60 -0.07
N LEU A 15 2.17 15.49 0.61
CA LEU A 15 3.33 15.34 1.49
C LEU A 15 4.63 15.26 0.68
N LEU A 16 4.66 14.39 -0.33
CA LEU A 16 5.84 14.18 -1.16
C LEU A 16 6.22 15.42 -1.97
N ALA A 17 5.22 16.16 -2.47
CA ALA A 17 5.47 17.39 -3.23
C ALA A 17 5.88 18.57 -2.34
N SER A 18 5.72 18.50 -1.04
CA SER A 18 6.15 19.53 -0.08
C SER A 18 7.47 19.20 0.64
N ASP A 19 7.98 17.98 0.51
CA ASP A 19 9.24 17.56 1.14
C ASP A 19 10.41 17.89 0.20
N GLU A 20 11.30 18.78 0.63
CA GLU A 20 12.46 19.23 -0.15
C GLU A 20 13.46 18.11 -0.51
N ARG A 21 13.39 16.98 0.19
CA ARG A 21 14.24 15.80 -0.06
C ARG A 21 13.70 14.92 -1.19
N VAL A 22 12.50 15.19 -1.70
CA VAL A 22 11.80 14.35 -2.66
C VAL A 22 11.53 15.13 -3.95
N THR A 23 11.89 14.52 -5.07
CA THR A 23 11.47 15.00 -6.40
C THR A 23 10.45 14.00 -6.96
N PRO A 24 9.14 14.29 -6.87
CA PRO A 24 8.12 13.34 -7.31
C PRO A 24 8.09 13.20 -8.84
N LEU A 25 8.00 11.96 -9.31
CA LEU A 25 7.65 11.62 -10.68
C LEU A 25 6.24 11.06 -10.71
N LEU A 26 5.43 11.41 -11.69
CA LEU A 26 4.03 10.98 -11.79
C LEU A 26 3.84 9.97 -12.91
N CYS A 27 3.11 8.89 -12.64
CA CYS A 27 2.74 7.91 -13.65
C CYS A 27 1.28 7.50 -13.53
N THR A 28 0.49 7.73 -14.57
CA THR A 28 -0.89 7.24 -14.68
C THR A 28 -1.32 7.16 -16.14
N ARG A 29 -2.13 6.15 -16.47
CA ARG A 29 -2.74 5.99 -17.81
C ARG A 29 -3.78 7.07 -18.16
N ASN A 30 -4.19 7.90 -17.19
CA ASN A 30 -5.15 8.97 -17.44
C ASN A 30 -4.41 10.30 -17.65
N PRO A 31 -4.29 10.78 -18.89
CA PRO A 31 -3.53 11.99 -19.22
C PRO A 31 -4.15 13.25 -18.58
N GLN A 32 -5.45 13.30 -18.42
CA GLN A 32 -6.15 14.45 -17.83
C GLN A 32 -5.81 14.60 -16.35
N VAL A 33 -5.77 13.48 -15.61
CA VAL A 33 -5.34 13.46 -14.20
C VAL A 33 -3.86 13.82 -14.10
N LEU A 34 -3.04 13.27 -15.00
CA LEU A 34 -1.61 13.54 -15.04
C LEU A 34 -1.34 15.03 -15.23
N ASP A 35 -1.90 15.63 -16.26
CA ASP A 35 -1.73 17.06 -16.56
C ASP A 35 -2.20 17.97 -15.44
N LYS A 36 -3.36 17.63 -14.84
CA LYS A 36 -3.91 18.39 -13.71
C LYS A 36 -2.93 18.41 -12.54
N LEU A 37 -2.45 17.24 -12.13
CA LEU A 37 -1.59 17.11 -10.95
C LEU A 37 -0.18 17.64 -11.21
N ALA A 38 0.35 17.42 -12.39
CA ALA A 38 1.63 17.99 -12.84
C ALA A 38 1.64 19.52 -12.72
N ARG A 39 0.61 20.19 -13.22
CA ARG A 39 0.45 21.65 -13.07
C ARG A 39 0.25 22.09 -11.64
N GLN A 40 -0.63 21.38 -10.89
CA GLN A 40 -0.96 21.72 -9.51
C GLN A 40 0.28 21.70 -8.61
N TYR A 41 1.12 20.69 -8.76
CA TYR A 41 2.31 20.47 -7.92
C TYR A 41 3.62 20.88 -8.59
N ARG A 42 3.55 21.43 -9.83
CA ARG A 42 4.73 21.86 -10.63
C ARG A 42 5.74 20.73 -10.84
N ILE A 43 5.23 19.51 -11.08
CA ILE A 43 6.05 18.33 -11.33
C ILE A 43 6.32 18.22 -12.84
N ALA A 44 7.59 18.19 -13.21
CA ALA A 44 8.01 18.19 -14.61
C ALA A 44 8.01 16.78 -15.22
N GLU A 45 8.39 15.77 -14.43
CA GLU A 45 8.55 14.40 -14.93
C GLU A 45 7.26 13.59 -14.80
N CYS A 46 6.64 13.31 -15.93
CA CYS A 46 5.32 12.71 -16.03
C CYS A 46 5.30 11.61 -17.09
N PHE A 47 4.69 10.48 -16.76
CA PHE A 47 4.66 9.29 -17.59
C PHE A 47 3.24 8.74 -17.72
N THR A 48 2.89 8.24 -18.90
CA THR A 48 1.65 7.47 -19.11
C THR A 48 1.89 5.96 -19.06
N GLU A 49 3.14 5.55 -19.26
CA GLU A 49 3.57 4.15 -19.29
C GLU A 49 4.57 3.86 -18.17
N VAL A 50 4.36 2.71 -17.49
CA VAL A 50 5.21 2.28 -16.37
C VAL A 50 6.64 2.00 -16.83
N ASP A 51 6.79 1.37 -17.98
CA ASP A 51 8.12 1.03 -18.51
C ASP A 51 8.97 2.29 -18.78
N ALA A 52 8.34 3.38 -19.22
CA ALA A 52 9.02 4.67 -19.40
C ALA A 52 9.44 5.27 -18.04
N LEU A 53 8.58 5.18 -17.01
CA LEU A 53 8.95 5.58 -15.67
C LEU A 53 10.14 4.76 -15.13
N LEU A 54 10.11 3.43 -15.28
CA LEU A 54 11.19 2.56 -14.79
C LEU A 54 12.50 2.81 -15.55
N ALA A 55 12.42 3.12 -16.85
CA ALA A 55 13.59 3.48 -17.66
C ALA A 55 14.26 4.79 -17.20
N SER A 56 13.53 5.69 -16.54
CA SER A 56 14.11 6.91 -15.94
C SER A 56 14.88 6.64 -14.64
N ARG A 57 14.87 5.40 -14.14
CA ARG A 57 15.58 4.93 -12.94
C ARG A 57 15.30 5.76 -11.69
N PRO A 58 14.05 5.84 -11.23
CA PRO A 58 13.75 6.50 -9.97
C PRO A 58 14.41 5.77 -8.78
N ASP A 59 14.76 6.51 -7.73
CA ASP A 59 15.36 5.92 -6.52
C ASP A 59 14.40 4.97 -5.78
N ALA A 60 13.10 5.21 -5.90
CA ALA A 60 12.06 4.35 -5.35
C ALA A 60 10.73 4.56 -6.08
N VAL A 61 9.84 3.58 -6.01
CA VAL A 61 8.49 3.65 -6.57
C VAL A 61 7.44 3.45 -5.49
N MET A 62 6.39 4.27 -5.55
CA MET A 62 5.18 4.10 -4.73
C MET A 62 3.98 3.76 -5.62
N ILE A 63 3.33 2.62 -5.34
CA ILE A 63 2.21 2.09 -6.11
C ILE A 63 0.90 2.35 -5.37
N HIS A 64 0.03 3.18 -5.96
CA HIS A 64 -1.31 3.53 -5.47
C HIS A 64 -2.38 3.25 -6.53
N ALA A 65 -2.13 2.27 -7.37
CA ALA A 65 -3.05 1.82 -8.41
C ALA A 65 -4.22 0.99 -7.83
N ALA A 66 -5.07 0.41 -8.68
CA ALA A 66 -6.08 -0.53 -8.21
C ALA A 66 -5.42 -1.85 -7.74
N THR A 67 -5.96 -2.45 -6.69
CA THR A 67 -5.44 -3.69 -6.07
C THR A 67 -5.15 -4.80 -7.08
N ALA A 68 -6.01 -4.96 -8.08
CA ALA A 68 -5.87 -5.99 -9.12
C ALA A 68 -4.58 -5.92 -9.95
N VAL A 69 -3.86 -4.79 -9.92
CA VAL A 69 -2.61 -4.61 -10.67
C VAL A 69 -1.39 -4.41 -9.77
N HIS A 70 -1.57 -4.39 -8.45
CA HIS A 70 -0.48 -4.17 -7.50
C HIS A 70 0.64 -5.19 -7.67
N GLY A 71 0.32 -6.49 -7.68
CA GLY A 71 1.31 -7.56 -7.79
C GLY A 71 2.15 -7.45 -9.05
N LYS A 72 1.50 -7.27 -10.21
CA LYS A 72 2.20 -7.11 -11.48
C LYS A 72 3.13 -5.88 -11.48
N LEU A 73 2.67 -4.75 -10.97
CA LEU A 73 3.47 -3.53 -10.90
C LEU A 73 4.64 -3.67 -9.94
N ALA A 74 4.40 -4.29 -8.77
CA ALA A 74 5.45 -4.57 -7.80
C ALA A 74 6.53 -5.50 -8.38
N GLU A 75 6.12 -6.56 -9.09
CA GLU A 75 7.05 -7.46 -9.78
C GLU A 75 7.93 -6.71 -10.79
N GLN A 76 7.34 -5.84 -11.63
CA GLN A 76 8.10 -5.04 -12.59
C GLN A 76 9.14 -4.15 -11.92
N CYS A 77 8.76 -3.45 -10.84
CA CYS A 77 9.68 -2.59 -10.08
C CYS A 77 10.81 -3.39 -9.43
N LEU A 78 10.50 -4.50 -8.77
CA LEU A 78 11.47 -5.37 -8.10
C LEU A 78 12.47 -5.99 -9.10
N ARG A 79 11.99 -6.44 -10.28
CA ARG A 79 12.86 -6.95 -11.35
C ARG A 79 13.76 -5.86 -11.95
N ALA A 80 13.32 -4.60 -11.89
CA ALA A 80 14.16 -3.46 -12.27
C ALA A 80 15.13 -3.03 -11.16
N GLY A 81 15.14 -3.71 -9.99
CA GLY A 81 15.98 -3.38 -8.84
C GLY A 81 15.58 -2.08 -8.15
N ILE A 82 14.32 -1.67 -8.25
CA ILE A 82 13.85 -0.40 -7.70
C ILE A 82 13.07 -0.65 -6.41
N PRO A 83 13.51 -0.06 -5.27
CA PRO A 83 12.80 -0.11 -4.00
C PRO A 83 11.32 0.26 -4.16
N THR A 84 10.42 -0.59 -3.65
CA THR A 84 9.01 -0.49 -3.97
C THR A 84 8.14 -0.43 -2.72
N PHE A 85 7.35 0.63 -2.62
CA PHE A 85 6.23 0.74 -1.71
C PHE A 85 4.93 0.41 -2.45
N VAL A 86 4.09 -0.42 -1.87
CA VAL A 86 2.75 -0.73 -2.42
C VAL A 86 1.70 -0.38 -1.39
N ASP A 87 0.65 0.32 -1.79
CA ASP A 87 -0.51 0.50 -0.91
C ASP A 87 -1.15 -0.86 -0.59
N LYS A 88 -1.82 -0.94 0.54
CA LYS A 88 -2.46 -2.18 0.97
C LYS A 88 -3.73 -2.48 0.12
N PRO A 89 -4.04 -3.74 -0.10
CA PRO A 89 -3.20 -4.92 0.09
C PRO A 89 -2.13 -5.03 -1.00
N LEU A 90 -1.05 -5.75 -0.73
CA LEU A 90 -0.05 -6.06 -1.78
C LEU A 90 -0.69 -6.82 -2.93
N CYS A 91 -1.42 -7.89 -2.62
CA CYS A 91 -2.25 -8.69 -3.52
C CYS A 91 -3.41 -9.29 -2.71
N ASP A 92 -4.36 -9.90 -3.38
CA ASP A 92 -5.45 -10.67 -2.76
C ASP A 92 -5.24 -12.20 -2.81
N ASN A 93 -4.03 -12.63 -3.16
CA ASN A 93 -3.60 -14.02 -3.29
C ASN A 93 -2.32 -14.25 -2.47
N ALA A 94 -2.36 -15.18 -1.53
CA ALA A 94 -1.23 -15.46 -0.63
C ALA A 94 0.01 -15.98 -1.38
N ALA A 95 -0.18 -16.85 -2.38
CA ALA A 95 0.94 -17.39 -3.15
C ALA A 95 1.66 -16.29 -3.96
N GLU A 96 0.92 -15.30 -4.48
CA GLU A 96 1.48 -14.15 -5.17
C GLU A 96 2.26 -13.24 -4.19
N VAL A 97 1.73 -13.02 -2.99
CA VAL A 97 2.42 -12.26 -1.92
C VAL A 97 3.75 -12.94 -1.57
N GLU A 98 3.75 -14.26 -1.39
CA GLU A 98 4.96 -15.03 -1.08
C GLU A 98 5.98 -14.96 -2.23
N ALA A 99 5.53 -15.10 -3.47
CA ALA A 99 6.39 -14.99 -4.65
C ALA A 99 7.06 -13.60 -4.75
N LEU A 100 6.32 -12.53 -4.47
CA LEU A 100 6.86 -11.16 -4.46
C LEU A 100 7.84 -10.92 -3.31
N ALA A 101 7.56 -11.46 -2.13
CA ALA A 101 8.48 -11.39 -1.00
C ALA A 101 9.81 -12.12 -1.31
N ASN A 102 9.72 -13.33 -1.89
CA ASN A 102 10.90 -14.09 -2.31
C ASN A 102 11.67 -13.38 -3.43
N LEU A 103 10.98 -12.74 -4.38
CA LEU A 103 11.62 -11.94 -5.42
C LEU A 103 12.38 -10.75 -4.82
N ALA A 104 11.76 -10.03 -3.89
CA ALA A 104 12.38 -8.89 -3.21
C ALA A 104 13.68 -9.32 -2.47
N LEU A 105 13.63 -10.44 -1.76
CA LEU A 105 14.80 -11.02 -1.10
C LEU A 105 15.90 -11.45 -2.11
N ALA A 106 15.51 -12.12 -3.19
CA ALA A 106 16.46 -12.58 -4.21
C ALA A 106 17.14 -11.44 -4.96
N GLN A 107 16.47 -10.29 -5.09
CA GLN A 107 17.00 -9.09 -5.73
C GLN A 107 17.70 -8.13 -4.76
N ASP A 108 17.73 -8.45 -3.47
CA ASP A 108 18.16 -7.52 -2.41
C ASP A 108 17.49 -6.13 -2.55
N CYS A 109 16.21 -6.15 -2.89
CA CYS A 109 15.44 -4.97 -3.23
C CYS A 109 14.29 -4.76 -2.23
N PRO A 110 14.23 -3.63 -1.51
CA PRO A 110 13.20 -3.39 -0.50
C PRO A 110 11.78 -3.41 -1.07
N LEU A 111 10.91 -4.20 -0.43
CA LEU A 111 9.46 -4.19 -0.67
C LEU A 111 8.74 -3.82 0.63
N PHE A 112 7.95 -2.74 0.57
CA PHE A 112 7.19 -2.25 1.72
C PHE A 112 5.69 -2.19 1.39
N VAL A 113 4.86 -2.71 2.30
CA VAL A 113 3.39 -2.64 2.17
C VAL A 113 2.83 -1.57 3.11
N GLY A 114 1.98 -0.70 2.59
CA GLY A 114 1.48 0.52 3.23
C GLY A 114 0.50 0.32 4.38
N PHE A 115 0.83 -0.47 5.38
CA PHE A 115 0.06 -0.59 6.62
C PHE A 115 0.32 0.59 7.56
N ASN A 116 -0.17 1.75 7.16
CA ASN A 116 0.12 3.03 7.82
C ASN A 116 -0.34 3.15 9.28
N ARG A 117 -1.32 2.35 9.71
CA ARG A 117 -1.82 2.39 11.11
C ARG A 117 -0.79 1.95 12.14
N ARG A 118 0.22 1.19 11.75
CA ARG A 118 1.35 0.82 12.61
C ARG A 118 2.12 2.03 13.16
N TYR A 119 2.04 3.17 12.46
CA TYR A 119 2.80 4.39 12.75
C TYR A 119 1.98 5.48 13.43
N LEU A 120 0.75 5.19 13.85
CA LEU A 120 -0.04 6.13 14.63
C LEU A 120 0.60 6.34 16.01
N PRO A 121 0.86 7.59 16.47
CA PRO A 121 1.53 7.85 17.75
C PRO A 121 0.84 7.19 18.95
N ALA A 122 -0.49 7.21 19.00
CA ALA A 122 -1.26 6.55 20.04
C ALA A 122 -1.03 5.02 20.08
N MET A 123 -0.83 4.41 18.93
CA MET A 123 -0.59 2.98 18.81
C MET A 123 0.85 2.61 19.17
N ALA A 124 1.82 3.48 18.90
CA ALA A 124 3.20 3.28 19.32
C ALA A 124 3.31 3.22 20.86
N ALA A 125 2.57 4.08 21.56
CA ALA A 125 2.51 4.07 23.03
C ALA A 125 1.90 2.75 23.57
N ALA A 126 0.87 2.22 22.91
CA ALA A 126 0.26 0.94 23.30
C ALA A 126 1.23 -0.24 23.14
N ARG A 127 2.08 -0.22 22.10
CA ARG A 127 3.07 -1.29 21.87
C ARG A 127 4.15 -1.37 22.95
N ALA A 128 4.43 -0.27 23.64
CA ALA A 128 5.43 -0.24 24.71
C ALA A 128 4.95 -0.91 26.01
N GLN A 129 3.67 -1.30 26.09
CA GLN A 129 3.08 -1.95 27.26
C GLN A 129 2.94 -3.46 27.03
N PRO A 130 3.10 -4.31 28.08
CA PRO A 130 2.78 -5.71 27.97
C PRO A 130 1.28 -5.88 27.72
N LEU A 131 0.93 -6.56 26.62
CA LEU A 131 -0.45 -6.83 26.25
C LEU A 131 -0.91 -8.15 26.86
N THR A 132 -2.00 -8.11 27.61
CA THR A 132 -2.69 -9.30 28.13
C THR A 132 -3.90 -9.65 27.28
N GLU A 133 -4.52 -8.66 26.66
CA GLU A 133 -5.68 -8.80 25.76
C GLU A 133 -5.67 -7.70 24.72
N LEU A 134 -6.06 -8.02 23.49
CA LEU A 134 -6.22 -7.08 22.40
C LEU A 134 -7.58 -7.29 21.72
N ASN A 135 -8.46 -6.31 21.85
CA ASN A 135 -9.76 -6.29 21.19
C ASN A 135 -9.80 -5.12 20.20
N TRP A 136 -10.00 -5.43 18.93
CA TRP A 136 -10.07 -4.43 17.87
C TRP A 136 -11.40 -4.50 17.13
N GLN A 137 -12.14 -3.41 17.14
CA GLN A 137 -13.45 -3.34 16.49
C GLN A 137 -13.43 -2.32 15.36
N LYS A 138 -14.04 -2.65 14.24
CA LYS A 138 -14.23 -1.76 13.11
C LYS A 138 -15.65 -1.92 12.57
N HIS A 139 -16.44 -0.89 12.78
CA HIS A 139 -17.84 -0.86 12.34
C HIS A 139 -17.97 -0.07 11.03
N ARG A 140 -18.74 -0.61 10.09
CA ARG A 140 -19.14 0.04 8.85
C ARG A 140 -20.64 -0.10 8.68
N HIS A 141 -21.32 1.01 8.55
CA HIS A 141 -22.76 1.02 8.27
C HIS A 141 -22.98 1.03 6.76
N ALA A 142 -23.89 0.16 6.29
CA ALA A 142 -24.37 0.13 4.90
C ALA A 142 -23.24 0.12 3.84
N LEU A 143 -22.13 -0.58 4.10
CA LEU A 143 -21.07 -0.76 3.13
C LEU A 143 -21.44 -1.91 2.20
N PRO A 144 -21.83 -1.66 0.94
CA PRO A 144 -22.15 -2.71 -0.01
C PRO A 144 -20.86 -3.41 -0.46
N GLY A 145 -20.94 -4.70 -0.77
CA GLY A 145 -19.81 -5.45 -1.32
C GLY A 145 -19.80 -6.91 -0.91
N LEU A 146 -18.91 -7.66 -1.52
CA LEU A 146 -18.67 -9.05 -1.15
C LEU A 146 -17.81 -9.13 0.12
N PRO A 147 -18.00 -10.12 1.00
CA PRO A 147 -17.20 -10.29 2.22
C PRO A 147 -15.70 -10.30 1.96
N ARG A 148 -15.25 -10.93 0.86
CA ARG A 148 -13.84 -10.96 0.47
C ARG A 148 -13.28 -9.56 0.18
N GLN A 149 -14.01 -8.74 -0.56
CA GLN A 149 -13.60 -7.35 -0.84
C GLN A 149 -13.48 -6.56 0.46
N PHE A 150 -14.46 -6.68 1.35
CA PHE A 150 -14.42 -6.01 2.64
C PHE A 150 -13.21 -6.43 3.48
N LEU A 151 -12.85 -7.72 3.48
CA LEU A 151 -11.67 -8.21 4.19
C LEU A 151 -10.38 -7.58 3.66
N PHE A 152 -10.17 -7.54 2.35
CA PHE A 152 -8.94 -7.03 1.74
C PHE A 152 -8.90 -5.50 1.65
N ASP A 153 -10.02 -4.85 1.37
CA ASP A 153 -10.01 -3.39 1.15
C ASP A 153 -10.11 -2.59 2.46
N ASP A 154 -10.77 -3.14 3.48
CA ASP A 154 -11.06 -2.42 4.70
C ASP A 154 -10.60 -3.13 5.98
N PHE A 155 -10.96 -4.39 6.17
CA PHE A 155 -10.70 -5.12 7.42
C PHE A 155 -9.24 -5.57 7.55
N ILE A 156 -8.49 -5.62 6.47
CA ILE A 156 -7.06 -5.97 6.47
C ILE A 156 -6.24 -5.12 7.45
N HIS A 157 -6.61 -3.87 7.66
CA HIS A 157 -5.97 -3.01 8.66
C HIS A 157 -6.18 -3.50 10.09
N VAL A 158 -7.31 -4.14 10.37
CA VAL A 158 -7.59 -4.73 11.71
C VAL A 158 -6.70 -5.94 11.90
N LEU A 159 -6.66 -6.84 10.91
CA LEU A 159 -5.80 -8.02 10.93
C LEU A 159 -4.33 -7.64 11.09
N ASP A 160 -3.86 -6.68 10.29
CA ASP A 160 -2.50 -6.16 10.39
C ASP A 160 -2.20 -5.61 11.78
N SER A 161 -3.10 -4.82 12.35
CA SER A 161 -2.92 -4.24 13.68
C SER A 161 -2.89 -5.32 14.77
N LEU A 162 -3.76 -6.32 14.68
CA LEU A 162 -3.75 -7.45 15.62
C LEU A 162 -2.42 -8.20 15.58
N CYS A 163 -1.91 -8.52 14.38
CA CYS A 163 -0.62 -9.19 14.23
C CYS A 163 0.55 -8.31 14.68
N PHE A 164 0.50 -7.02 14.39
CA PHE A 164 1.59 -6.10 14.69
C PHE A 164 1.73 -5.81 16.19
N TYR A 165 0.62 -5.70 16.92
CA TYR A 165 0.61 -5.41 18.36
C TYR A 165 0.55 -6.66 19.21
N GLY A 166 -0.21 -7.67 18.79
CA GLY A 166 -0.43 -8.93 19.53
C GLY A 166 0.56 -10.05 19.18
N GLY A 167 1.33 -9.89 18.10
CA GLY A 167 2.15 -10.97 17.55
C GLY A 167 1.36 -11.88 16.60
N LEU A 168 2.07 -12.77 15.92
CA LEU A 168 1.44 -13.75 15.06
C LEU A 168 0.68 -14.77 15.90
N PRO A 169 -0.52 -15.20 15.46
CA PRO A 169 -1.30 -16.21 16.19
C PRO A 169 -0.53 -17.53 16.28
N SER A 170 -0.53 -18.11 17.48
CA SER A 170 0.12 -19.40 17.75
C SER A 170 -0.81 -20.60 17.56
N GLY A 171 -2.07 -20.39 17.18
CA GLY A 171 -3.08 -21.40 16.98
C GLY A 171 -4.04 -21.06 15.85
N ASP A 172 -5.11 -21.82 15.74
CA ASP A 172 -6.11 -21.67 14.70
C ASP A 172 -6.86 -20.34 14.80
N LEU A 173 -7.07 -19.70 13.65
CA LEU A 173 -7.92 -18.51 13.55
C LEU A 173 -9.39 -18.94 13.38
N HIS A 174 -10.25 -18.48 14.28
CA HIS A 174 -11.68 -18.69 14.15
C HIS A 174 -12.35 -17.42 13.60
N ALA A 175 -12.97 -17.53 12.43
CA ALA A 175 -13.75 -16.47 11.82
C ALA A 175 -15.24 -16.80 11.86
N VAL A 176 -16.05 -15.91 12.45
CA VAL A 176 -17.51 -16.04 12.46
C VAL A 176 -18.12 -14.89 11.68
N LEU A 177 -18.77 -15.20 10.57
CA LEU A 177 -19.55 -14.25 9.77
C LEU A 177 -21.02 -14.33 10.21
N ARG A 178 -21.54 -13.20 10.69
CA ARG A 178 -22.97 -13.04 10.98
C ARG A 178 -23.57 -12.05 9.99
N ARG A 179 -24.67 -12.45 9.34
CA ARG A 179 -25.50 -11.53 8.57
C ARG A 179 -26.56 -10.95 9.50
N SER A 180 -26.65 -9.65 9.55
CA SER A 180 -27.75 -8.92 10.19
C SER A 180 -28.88 -8.73 9.19
#